data_2fc3667eb1d09c203cafbfa61d9d42bc
#
_entry.id   2fc3667eb1d09c203cafbfa61d9d42bc
#
_cell.length_a   1.000
_cell.length_b   1.000
_cell.length_c   1.000
_cell.angle_alpha   90.00
_cell.angle_beta   90.00
_cell.angle_gamma   90.00
#
_symmetry.space_group_name_H-M   'P 1'
#
loop_
_entity.id
_entity.type
_entity.pdbx_description
1 polymer ?
#
loop_
_entity_poly.entity_id
_entity_poly.type
_entity_poly.pdbx_seq_one_letter_code
_entity_poly.pdbx_strand_id
1 'polypeptide(L)'
;MSAAHTLAVLVENKPGVLARVAGLIARRGFNITSLAVGETEHPEVSRMTIVLAVDGKPVEQCIKQLHKLIPVLRVEELPVDASVEREIALVKVGVGVGRRAEVLEIVEIFRAKVVDVDADVVVVEVTGSPEKVQALENLLEPYGIVELARTGRIALKRGGRGLKAPILRQVPIKTAS
;
A
#
# COMPACT_ATOMS: atom_id res chain seq x y z
N MET A 1 8.84 -10.62 -17.23
CA MET A 1 7.97 -10.29 -16.07
C MET A 1 8.57 -9.09 -15.38
N SER A 2 7.80 -8.03 -15.21
CA SER A 2 8.24 -6.83 -14.51
C SER A 2 8.48 -7.17 -13.04
N ALA A 3 9.65 -6.86 -12.49
CA ALA A 3 9.93 -7.05 -11.08
C ALA A 3 9.20 -5.94 -10.28
N ALA A 4 8.51 -6.33 -9.22
CA ALA A 4 7.87 -5.40 -8.30
C ALA A 4 8.86 -5.05 -7.17
N HIS A 5 9.08 -3.77 -6.94
CA HIS A 5 9.93 -3.25 -5.88
C HIS A 5 9.12 -2.44 -4.88
N THR A 6 9.19 -2.79 -3.60
CA THR A 6 8.50 -2.08 -2.53
C THR A 6 9.44 -1.08 -1.87
N LEU A 7 9.09 0.19 -1.92
CA LEU A 7 9.83 1.29 -1.27
C LEU A 7 9.07 1.82 -0.06
N ALA A 8 9.77 1.99 1.05
CA ALA A 8 9.29 2.76 2.19
C ALA A 8 9.94 4.15 2.15
N VAL A 9 9.12 5.19 2.14
CA VAL A 9 9.56 6.58 2.03
C VAL A 9 9.00 7.37 3.21
N LEU A 10 9.88 7.93 4.06
CA LEU A 10 9.50 8.88 5.09
C LEU A 10 9.61 10.29 4.53
N VAL A 11 8.57 11.08 4.71
CA VAL A 11 8.48 12.44 4.19
C VAL A 11 7.94 13.39 5.25
N GLU A 12 8.19 14.68 5.10
CA GLU A 12 7.47 15.69 5.86
C GLU A 12 5.97 15.61 5.57
N ASN A 13 5.15 15.65 6.62
CA ASN A 13 3.69 15.66 6.50
C ASN A 13 3.20 17.08 6.15
N LYS A 14 3.34 17.44 4.87
CA LYS A 14 2.99 18.77 4.35
C LYS A 14 2.21 18.65 3.04
N PRO A 15 1.32 19.63 2.73
CA PRO A 15 0.64 19.68 1.45
C PRO A 15 1.61 19.64 0.25
N GLY A 16 1.24 18.91 -0.79
CA GLY A 16 1.99 18.82 -2.04
C GLY A 16 3.17 17.85 -2.04
N VAL A 17 3.56 17.27 -0.90
CA VAL A 17 4.69 16.33 -0.84
C VAL A 17 4.40 15.07 -1.64
N LEU A 18 3.21 14.48 -1.50
CA LEU A 18 2.80 13.31 -2.29
C LEU A 18 2.86 13.59 -3.79
N ALA A 19 2.37 14.75 -4.23
CA ALA A 19 2.40 15.13 -5.64
C ALA A 19 3.83 15.25 -6.19
N ARG A 20 4.77 15.78 -5.38
CA ARG A 20 6.19 15.87 -5.76
C ARG A 20 6.83 14.49 -5.90
N VAL A 21 6.59 13.59 -4.96
CA VAL A 21 7.09 12.21 -4.98
C VAL A 21 6.54 11.46 -6.19
N ALA A 22 5.21 11.44 -6.37
CA ALA A 22 4.56 10.78 -7.49
C ALA A 22 4.97 11.36 -8.83
N GLY A 23 5.07 12.69 -8.94
CA GLY A 23 5.51 13.37 -10.15
C GLY A 23 6.96 13.08 -10.53
N LEU A 24 7.87 12.92 -9.53
CA LEU A 24 9.24 12.52 -9.79
C LEU A 24 9.29 11.09 -10.34
N ILE A 25 8.58 10.15 -9.72
CA ILE A 25 8.51 8.74 -10.14
C ILE A 25 7.99 8.64 -11.58
N ALA A 26 6.89 9.36 -11.88
CA ALA A 26 6.29 9.40 -13.22
C ALA A 26 7.25 9.97 -14.28
N ARG A 27 7.93 11.10 -14.00
CA ARG A 27 8.90 11.70 -14.93
C ARG A 27 10.10 10.80 -15.21
N ARG A 28 10.43 9.89 -14.31
CA ARG A 28 11.48 8.89 -14.50
C ARG A 28 10.98 7.64 -15.22
N GLY A 29 9.71 7.59 -15.58
CA GLY A 29 9.09 6.50 -16.32
C GLY A 29 8.91 5.22 -15.50
N PHE A 30 8.74 5.33 -14.17
CA PHE A 30 8.33 4.21 -13.32
C PHE A 30 6.81 4.24 -13.15
N ASN A 31 6.21 3.04 -13.19
CA ASN A 31 4.78 2.89 -12.89
C ASN A 31 4.57 2.53 -11.42
N ILE A 32 3.68 3.26 -10.75
CA ILE A 32 3.25 2.96 -9.38
C ILE A 32 2.06 2.00 -9.48
N THR A 33 2.23 0.77 -8.98
CA THR A 33 1.17 -0.25 -8.94
C THR A 33 0.40 -0.26 -7.62
N SER A 34 1.02 0.24 -6.55
CA SER A 34 0.39 0.36 -5.24
C SER A 34 0.99 1.53 -4.48
N LEU A 35 0.14 2.28 -3.79
CA LEU A 35 0.54 3.43 -2.98
C LEU A 35 -0.34 3.49 -1.72
N ALA A 36 0.29 3.47 -0.57
CA ALA A 36 -0.34 3.74 0.71
C ALA A 36 0.40 4.86 1.42
N VAL A 37 -0.32 5.81 1.99
CA VAL A 37 0.23 6.96 2.71
C VAL A 37 -0.50 7.11 4.04
N GLY A 38 0.25 7.31 5.11
CA GLY A 38 -0.30 7.57 6.43
C GLY A 38 0.69 8.32 7.32
N GLU A 39 0.18 8.95 8.36
CA GLU A 39 1.01 9.53 9.41
C GLU A 39 1.77 8.45 10.16
N THR A 40 2.93 8.80 10.68
CA THR A 40 3.69 7.94 11.59
C THR A 40 3.35 8.27 13.05
N GLU A 41 4.08 7.66 14.00
CA GLU A 41 4.04 8.05 15.42
C GLU A 41 4.44 9.52 15.66
N HIS A 42 5.01 10.17 14.65
CA HIS A 42 5.31 11.60 14.64
C HIS A 42 4.37 12.30 13.64
N PRO A 43 3.41 13.13 14.10
CA PRO A 43 2.41 13.75 13.22
C PRO A 43 2.99 14.62 12.09
N GLU A 44 4.21 15.14 12.27
CA GLU A 44 4.92 15.91 11.26
C GLU A 44 5.58 15.06 10.17
N VAL A 45 5.52 13.72 10.29
CA VAL A 45 6.13 12.77 9.37
C VAL A 45 5.08 11.81 8.83
N SER A 46 4.99 11.70 7.51
CA SER A 46 4.21 10.67 6.83
C SER A 46 5.10 9.56 6.30
N ARG A 47 4.56 8.35 6.29
CA ARG A 47 5.16 7.18 5.65
C ARG A 47 4.38 6.84 4.40
N MET A 48 5.09 6.71 3.29
CA MET A 48 4.57 6.16 2.04
C MET A 48 5.13 4.76 1.84
N THR A 49 4.28 3.82 1.47
CA THR A 49 4.69 2.53 0.92
C THR A 49 4.34 2.55 -0.55
N ILE A 50 5.34 2.48 -1.42
CA ILE A 50 5.20 2.62 -2.87
C ILE A 50 5.69 1.33 -3.52
N VAL A 51 4.85 0.70 -4.32
CA VAL A 51 5.23 -0.45 -5.13
C VAL A 51 5.41 0.00 -6.57
N LEU A 52 6.61 -0.21 -7.10
CA LEU A 52 6.98 0.14 -8.46
C LEU A 52 7.04 -1.12 -9.33
N ALA A 53 6.41 -1.06 -10.50
CA ALA A 53 6.70 -2.00 -11.56
C ALA A 53 7.91 -1.48 -12.34
N VAL A 54 8.97 -2.30 -12.41
CA VAL A 54 10.24 -1.90 -13.03
C VAL A 54 10.54 -2.80 -14.20
N ASP A 55 10.58 -2.19 -15.39
CA ASP A 55 10.95 -2.84 -16.65
C ASP A 55 12.32 -2.34 -17.09
N GLY A 56 13.37 -3.13 -16.77
CA GLY A 56 14.72 -2.88 -17.27
C GLY A 56 15.45 -1.63 -16.76
N LYS A 57 14.85 -0.86 -15.83
CA LYS A 57 15.46 0.32 -15.20
C LYS A 57 15.87 -0.02 -13.77
N PRO A 58 17.07 0.36 -13.33
CA PRO A 58 17.49 0.09 -11.95
C PRO A 58 16.68 0.96 -10.97
N VAL A 59 16.02 0.32 -9.99
CA VAL A 59 15.24 0.99 -8.92
C VAL A 59 16.12 1.92 -8.07
N GLU A 60 17.41 1.64 -7.98
CA GLU A 60 18.38 2.46 -7.25
C GLU A 60 18.45 3.89 -7.81
N GLN A 61 18.22 4.08 -9.11
CA GLN A 61 18.14 5.41 -9.71
C GLN A 61 16.93 6.19 -9.17
N CYS A 62 15.78 5.52 -9.04
CA CYS A 62 14.59 6.11 -8.45
C CYS A 62 14.86 6.53 -6.99
N ILE A 63 15.45 5.65 -6.20
CA ILE A 63 15.81 5.90 -4.79
C ILE A 63 16.74 7.11 -4.68
N LYS A 64 17.80 7.16 -5.49
CA LYS A 64 18.75 8.30 -5.51
C LYS A 64 18.06 9.62 -5.87
N GLN A 65 17.09 9.60 -6.77
CA GLN A 65 16.35 10.80 -7.15
C GLN A 65 15.35 11.24 -6.06
N LEU A 66 14.69 10.29 -5.38
CA LEU A 66 13.82 10.57 -4.26
C LEU A 66 14.57 11.26 -3.12
N HIS A 67 15.80 10.82 -2.82
CA HIS A 67 16.65 11.46 -1.81
C HIS A 67 17.02 12.93 -2.11
N LYS A 68 16.89 13.39 -3.36
CA LYS A 68 17.13 14.80 -3.73
C LYS A 68 15.94 15.71 -3.43
N LEU A 69 14.77 15.17 -3.16
CA LEU A 69 13.60 15.97 -2.79
C LEU A 69 13.74 16.42 -1.34
N ILE A 70 13.71 17.73 -1.12
CA ILE A 70 13.86 18.34 0.22
C ILE A 70 12.94 17.73 1.26
N PRO A 71 11.61 17.52 0.99
CA PRO A 71 10.69 16.95 1.99
C PRO A 71 10.85 15.43 2.18
N VAL A 72 11.72 14.75 1.44
CA VAL A 72 11.99 13.31 1.62
C VAL A 72 13.06 13.14 2.68
N LEU A 73 12.70 12.53 3.80
CA LEU A 73 13.56 12.34 4.96
C LEU A 73 14.38 11.05 4.87
N ARG A 74 13.76 9.99 4.36
CA ARG A 74 14.41 8.69 4.20
C ARG A 74 13.71 7.84 3.15
N VAL A 75 14.48 7.03 2.43
CA VAL A 75 13.98 6.03 1.48
C VAL A 75 14.70 4.72 1.74
N GLU A 76 13.96 3.62 1.79
CA GLU A 76 14.50 2.27 1.91
C GLU A 76 13.72 1.32 1.00
N GLU A 77 14.42 0.48 0.27
CA GLU A 77 13.81 -0.65 -0.42
C GLU A 77 13.56 -1.78 0.57
N LEU A 78 12.40 -2.38 0.49
CA LEU A 78 11.96 -3.47 1.36
C LEU A 78 11.89 -4.77 0.54
N PRO A 79 12.91 -5.66 0.62
CA PRO A 79 12.84 -6.97 -0.01
C PRO A 79 11.70 -7.80 0.58
N VAL A 80 11.00 -8.56 -0.28
CA VAL A 80 9.79 -9.32 0.09
C VAL A 80 10.06 -10.31 1.23
N ASP A 81 11.19 -11.02 1.18
CA ASP A 81 11.62 -12.00 2.19
C ASP A 81 12.01 -11.34 3.53
N ALA A 82 12.51 -10.10 3.49
CA ALA A 82 12.93 -9.34 4.66
C ALA A 82 11.86 -8.37 5.21
N SER A 83 10.64 -8.42 4.69
CA SER A 83 9.55 -7.52 5.09
C SER A 83 8.27 -8.26 5.46
N VAL A 84 7.38 -7.57 6.14
CA VAL A 84 5.98 -7.97 6.36
C VAL A 84 5.11 -7.01 5.57
N GLU A 85 4.37 -7.55 4.62
CA GLU A 85 3.46 -6.78 3.78
C GLU A 85 2.01 -7.14 4.08
N ARG A 86 1.13 -6.16 4.08
CA ARG A 86 -0.32 -6.35 4.25
C ARG A 86 -1.08 -5.37 3.39
N GLU A 87 -2.26 -5.80 2.94
CA GLU A 87 -3.28 -4.94 2.35
C GLU A 87 -4.67 -5.37 2.82
N ILE A 88 -5.64 -4.48 2.70
CA ILE A 88 -7.06 -4.77 2.91
C ILE A 88 -7.75 -4.61 1.57
N ALA A 89 -8.66 -5.54 1.26
CA ALA A 89 -9.57 -5.40 0.15
C ALA A 89 -11.03 -5.54 0.61
N LEU A 90 -11.90 -4.75 0.00
CA LEU A 90 -13.35 -4.90 0.05
C LEU A 90 -13.79 -5.40 -1.32
N VAL A 91 -14.42 -6.56 -1.33
CA VAL A 91 -14.90 -7.22 -2.56
C VAL A 91 -16.42 -7.35 -2.49
N LYS A 92 -17.11 -6.62 -3.35
CA LYS A 92 -18.56 -6.78 -3.54
C LYS A 92 -18.79 -7.84 -4.57
N VAL A 93 -19.42 -8.95 -4.19
CA VAL A 93 -19.60 -10.13 -5.03
C VAL A 93 -21.06 -10.56 -5.09
N GLY A 94 -21.52 -10.95 -6.28
CA GLY A 94 -22.85 -11.50 -6.50
C GLY A 94 -23.01 -12.86 -5.83
N VAL A 95 -24.16 -13.05 -5.19
CA VAL A 95 -24.52 -14.31 -4.50
C VAL A 95 -25.86 -14.83 -5.00
N GLY A 96 -26.11 -14.79 -6.30
CA GLY A 96 -27.37 -15.19 -6.91
C GLY A 96 -27.98 -16.47 -6.29
N VAL A 97 -29.21 -16.78 -6.63
CA VAL A 97 -30.01 -17.87 -5.98
C VAL A 97 -29.19 -19.16 -5.83
N GLY A 98 -29.03 -19.63 -4.59
CA GLY A 98 -28.35 -20.86 -4.25
C GLY A 98 -26.83 -20.82 -4.13
N ARG A 99 -26.16 -19.75 -4.51
CA ARG A 99 -24.69 -19.66 -4.52
C ARG A 99 -24.08 -18.98 -3.29
N ARG A 100 -24.92 -18.42 -2.42
CA ARG A 100 -24.45 -17.72 -1.21
C ARG A 100 -23.62 -18.61 -0.29
N ALA A 101 -24.03 -19.86 -0.10
CA ALA A 101 -23.31 -20.80 0.76
C ALA A 101 -21.89 -21.08 0.27
N GLU A 102 -21.68 -21.22 -1.04
CA GLU A 102 -20.37 -21.43 -1.65
C GLU A 102 -19.45 -20.21 -1.42
N VAL A 103 -19.97 -18.98 -1.60
CA VAL A 103 -19.21 -17.75 -1.34
C VAL A 103 -18.82 -17.64 0.14
N LEU A 104 -19.74 -17.97 1.06
CA LEU A 104 -19.44 -17.94 2.49
C LEU A 104 -18.39 -18.99 2.89
N GLU A 105 -18.39 -20.17 2.28
CA GLU A 105 -17.36 -21.19 2.47
C GLU A 105 -15.97 -20.68 2.04
N ILE A 106 -15.87 -20.02 0.89
CA ILE A 106 -14.63 -19.37 0.44
C ILE A 106 -14.16 -18.32 1.44
N VAL A 107 -15.08 -17.48 1.93
CA VAL A 107 -14.79 -16.45 2.93
C VAL A 107 -14.21 -17.07 4.20
N GLU A 108 -14.76 -18.18 4.69
CA GLU A 108 -14.26 -18.88 5.88
C GLU A 108 -12.85 -19.47 5.66
N ILE A 109 -12.63 -20.15 4.52
CA ILE A 109 -11.30 -20.72 4.16
C ILE A 109 -10.22 -19.67 4.19
N PHE A 110 -10.51 -18.46 3.68
CA PHE A 110 -9.55 -17.35 3.65
C PHE A 110 -9.50 -16.56 4.97
N ARG A 111 -10.30 -16.92 5.98
CA ARG A 111 -10.45 -16.13 7.21
C ARG A 111 -10.76 -14.67 6.90
N ALA A 112 -11.57 -14.45 5.89
CA ALA A 112 -12.13 -13.16 5.52
C ALA A 112 -13.44 -12.94 6.31
N LYS A 113 -14.03 -11.75 6.17
CA LYS A 113 -15.25 -11.38 6.88
C LYS A 113 -16.29 -10.87 5.90
N VAL A 114 -17.56 -11.25 6.12
CA VAL A 114 -18.68 -10.57 5.48
C VAL A 114 -18.98 -9.31 6.31
N VAL A 115 -18.92 -8.14 5.68
CA VAL A 115 -19.14 -6.85 6.35
C VAL A 115 -20.44 -6.17 5.93
N ASP A 116 -21.05 -6.62 4.82
CA ASP A 116 -22.37 -6.21 4.37
C ASP A 116 -23.06 -7.33 3.61
N VAL A 117 -24.38 -7.42 3.75
CA VAL A 117 -25.22 -8.45 3.11
C VAL A 117 -26.49 -7.84 2.56
N ASP A 118 -26.75 -8.07 1.27
CA ASP A 118 -28.01 -7.75 0.62
C ASP A 118 -28.62 -9.01 -0.02
N ALA A 119 -29.77 -8.89 -0.65
CA ALA A 119 -30.51 -10.03 -1.26
C ALA A 119 -29.63 -10.84 -2.23
N ASP A 120 -28.94 -10.15 -3.14
CA ASP A 120 -28.19 -10.77 -4.24
C ASP A 120 -26.67 -10.49 -4.21
N VAL A 121 -26.20 -9.80 -3.16
CA VAL A 121 -24.82 -9.32 -3.07
C VAL A 121 -24.32 -9.43 -1.63
N VAL A 122 -23.04 -9.71 -1.47
CA VAL A 122 -22.32 -9.59 -0.19
C VAL A 122 -21.05 -8.76 -0.38
N VAL A 123 -20.65 -8.05 0.66
CA VAL A 123 -19.33 -7.36 0.70
C VAL A 123 -18.42 -8.14 1.63
N VAL A 124 -17.32 -8.61 1.08
CA VAL A 124 -16.29 -9.38 1.77
C VAL A 124 -15.08 -8.48 2.05
N GLU A 125 -14.69 -8.40 3.32
CA GLU A 125 -13.42 -7.80 3.76
C GLU A 125 -12.37 -8.89 3.90
N VAL A 126 -11.21 -8.69 3.29
CA VAL A 126 -10.05 -9.54 3.48
C VAL A 126 -8.81 -8.71 3.82
N THR A 127 -8.06 -9.18 4.81
CA THR A 127 -6.73 -8.63 5.16
C THR A 127 -5.69 -9.73 5.03
N GLY A 128 -4.58 -9.41 4.38
CA GLY A 128 -3.52 -10.39 4.22
C GLY A 128 -2.34 -9.91 3.39
N SER A 129 -1.48 -10.87 3.01
CA SER A 129 -0.46 -10.61 2.00
C SER A 129 -1.12 -10.39 0.64
N PRO A 130 -0.44 -9.72 -0.31
CA PRO A 130 -0.98 -9.49 -1.65
C PRO A 130 -1.42 -10.78 -2.35
N GLU A 131 -0.66 -11.87 -2.16
CA GLU A 131 -0.95 -13.16 -2.77
C GLU A 131 -2.25 -13.76 -2.20
N LYS A 132 -2.47 -13.62 -0.88
CA LYS A 132 -3.71 -14.06 -0.24
C LYS A 132 -4.92 -13.31 -0.79
N VAL A 133 -4.82 -11.99 -0.89
CA VAL A 133 -5.90 -11.14 -1.40
C VAL A 133 -6.21 -11.50 -2.86
N GLN A 134 -5.17 -11.65 -3.69
CA GLN A 134 -5.33 -12.04 -5.09
C GLN A 134 -5.94 -13.44 -5.25
N ALA A 135 -5.55 -14.41 -4.40
CA ALA A 135 -6.10 -15.75 -4.44
C ALA A 135 -7.60 -15.77 -4.10
N LEU A 136 -8.02 -14.96 -3.11
CA LEU A 136 -9.45 -14.81 -2.79
C LEU A 136 -10.23 -14.21 -3.97
N GLU A 137 -9.71 -13.13 -4.57
CA GLU A 137 -10.37 -12.49 -5.72
C GLU A 137 -10.56 -13.47 -6.89
N ASN A 138 -9.51 -14.23 -7.22
CA ASN A 138 -9.58 -15.23 -8.29
C ASN A 138 -10.67 -16.28 -8.03
N LEU A 139 -10.88 -16.68 -6.76
CA LEU A 139 -11.94 -17.62 -6.40
C LEU A 139 -13.33 -17.00 -6.39
N LEU A 140 -13.44 -15.68 -6.15
CA LEU A 140 -14.70 -14.95 -6.18
C LEU A 140 -15.10 -14.49 -7.59
N GLU A 141 -14.16 -14.40 -8.53
CA GLU A 141 -14.39 -13.95 -9.90
C GLU A 141 -15.53 -14.71 -10.61
N PRO A 142 -15.65 -16.07 -10.53
CA PRO A 142 -16.74 -16.83 -11.17
C PRO A 142 -18.14 -16.51 -10.64
N TYR A 143 -18.25 -15.90 -9.47
CA TYR A 143 -19.52 -15.47 -8.87
C TYR A 143 -19.95 -14.09 -9.35
N GLY A 144 -19.05 -13.33 -9.97
CA GLY A 144 -19.28 -11.98 -10.46
C GLY A 144 -18.89 -10.93 -9.42
N ILE A 145 -17.68 -10.39 -9.56
CA ILE A 145 -17.23 -9.24 -8.76
C ILE A 145 -17.91 -8.00 -9.33
N VAL A 146 -18.74 -7.36 -8.51
CA VAL A 146 -19.46 -6.12 -8.87
C VAL A 146 -18.56 -4.91 -8.68
N GLU A 147 -17.78 -4.90 -7.58
CA GLU A 147 -16.90 -3.78 -7.22
C GLU A 147 -15.75 -4.29 -6.35
N LEU A 148 -14.58 -3.68 -6.51
CA LEU A 148 -13.38 -4.00 -5.75
C LEU A 148 -12.70 -2.70 -5.32
N ALA A 149 -12.38 -2.61 -4.02
CA ALA A 149 -11.56 -1.53 -3.47
C ALA A 149 -10.40 -2.12 -2.66
N ARG A 150 -9.19 -1.58 -2.84
CA ARG A 150 -7.98 -1.97 -2.10
C ARG A 150 -7.30 -0.76 -1.47
N THR A 151 -6.71 -0.94 -0.30
CA THR A 151 -5.91 0.11 0.36
C THR A 151 -4.60 0.41 -0.34
N GLY A 152 -4.11 -0.51 -1.15
CA GLY A 152 -2.69 -0.60 -1.46
C GLY A 152 -1.91 -1.27 -0.34
N ARG A 153 -0.67 -1.61 -0.65
CA ARG A 153 0.22 -2.37 0.23
C ARG A 153 0.88 -1.48 1.26
N ILE A 154 0.84 -1.88 2.54
CA ILE A 154 1.71 -1.37 3.59
C ILE A 154 2.79 -2.39 3.91
N ALA A 155 4.00 -1.95 4.26
CA ALA A 155 5.12 -2.83 4.52
C ALA A 155 6.03 -2.33 5.64
N LEU A 156 6.52 -3.25 6.45
CA LEU A 156 7.52 -3.02 7.48
C LEU A 156 8.65 -4.04 7.35
N LYS A 157 9.87 -3.60 7.58
CA LYS A 157 11.03 -4.49 7.65
C LYS A 157 10.91 -5.43 8.85
N ARG A 158 11.31 -6.69 8.66
CA ARG A 158 11.36 -7.67 9.76
C ARG A 158 12.50 -7.37 10.72
N GLY A 159 12.34 -7.79 11.97
CA GLY A 159 13.35 -7.68 13.03
C GLY A 159 13.37 -6.30 13.70
N GLY A 160 14.39 -6.08 14.55
CA GLY A 160 14.47 -4.91 15.43
C GLY A 160 14.95 -3.60 14.76
N ARG A 161 15.35 -3.64 13.49
CA ARG A 161 15.81 -2.45 12.76
C ARG A 161 14.67 -1.90 11.92
N GLY A 162 14.05 -0.79 12.38
CA GLY A 162 13.01 -0.07 11.66
C GLY A 162 13.53 1.16 10.92
N LEU A 163 12.77 1.60 9.94
CA LEU A 163 12.95 2.90 9.30
C LEU A 163 12.47 3.97 10.29
N LYS A 164 13.40 4.63 10.97
CA LYS A 164 13.07 5.69 11.95
C LYS A 164 13.12 7.05 11.26
N ALA A 165 12.14 7.89 11.56
CA ALA A 165 12.19 9.29 11.18
C ALA A 165 13.39 9.96 11.88
N PRO A 166 14.19 10.79 11.17
CA PRO A 166 15.12 11.66 11.85
C PRO A 166 14.33 12.61 12.75
N ILE A 167 14.86 12.93 13.94
CA ILE A 167 14.25 13.92 14.82
C ILE A 167 14.27 15.24 14.06
N LEU A 168 13.11 15.70 13.61
CA LEU A 168 12.98 17.02 13.01
C LEU A 168 13.20 18.04 14.12
N ARG A 169 14.39 18.67 14.15
CA ARG A 169 14.64 19.80 15.04
C ARG A 169 13.68 20.91 14.65
N GLN A 170 12.75 21.25 15.53
CA GLN A 170 11.98 22.47 15.40
C GLN A 170 13.00 23.63 15.34
N VAL A 171 13.09 24.26 14.20
CA VAL A 171 13.81 25.53 14.10
C VAL A 171 13.00 26.51 14.93
N PRO A 172 13.56 27.09 16.02
CA PRO A 172 12.81 28.05 16.82
C PRO A 172 12.41 29.22 15.92
N ILE A 173 11.10 29.46 15.84
CA ILE A 173 10.55 30.64 15.18
C ILE A 173 11.13 31.83 15.95
N LYS A 174 12.06 32.58 15.34
CA LYS A 174 12.46 33.88 15.84
C LYS A 174 11.22 34.77 15.79
N THR A 175 10.54 34.93 16.93
CA THR A 175 9.59 36.03 17.12
C THR A 175 10.37 37.31 16.95
N ALA A 176 10.12 38.00 15.85
CA ALA A 176 10.60 39.37 15.68
C ALA A 176 9.89 40.26 16.74
N SER A 177 10.65 40.88 17.61
CA SER A 177 10.22 41.94 18.51
C SER A 177 10.09 43.22 17.75
#